data_1f41ba09a92124cb2b31972676afd116
#
_entry.id   1f41ba09a92124cb2b31972676afd116
#
_cell.length_a   1.000
_cell.length_b   1.000
_cell.length_c   1.000
_cell.angle_alpha   90.00
_cell.angle_beta   90.00
_cell.angle_gamma   90.00
#
_symmetry.space_group_name_H-M   'P 1'
#
loop_
_entity.id
_entity.type
_entity.pdbx_description
1 polymer ?
#
loop_
_entity_poly.entity_id
_entity_poly.type
_entity_poly.pdbx_seq_one_letter_code
_entity_poly.pdbx_strand_id
1 'polypeptide(L)'
;MHDILDLDRYPLDQPGSEGYATLVERCRRALDTDGLFNLDGLVRESVLDGIVAEVAPYLRDYAFTHSRRHNIYFLPEVDGLPRSHPALTEFDTVNHTVCADQIPESMVCRIYEWPPLAAFLADVMEKPVLYTMADPLARANVMAYHDGEALNWHFDRSEFTTTLLLQAPDAGGDFQYRQGLRSDSDPNYDGVANLLEGRDRAVTTLPLAPGTLNVFKGKNTAHRVTPVEGDRDRIIAVFSYYEDAGVMFSEAER
;
A
#
# COMPACT_ATOMS: atom_id res chain seq x y z
N MET A 1 -8.31 3.29 20.99
CA MET A 1 -8.43 2.88 19.55
C MET A 1 -9.89 2.70 19.13
N HIS A 2 -10.81 2.32 20.02
CA HIS A 2 -12.25 2.20 19.69
C HIS A 2 -12.89 3.46 19.10
N ASP A 3 -12.39 4.63 19.51
CA ASP A 3 -12.87 5.92 18.97
C ASP A 3 -12.39 6.16 17.52
N ILE A 4 -11.32 5.49 17.09
CA ILE A 4 -10.68 5.66 15.79
C ILE A 4 -11.05 4.49 14.86
N LEU A 5 -10.91 3.25 15.35
CA LEU A 5 -11.15 2.04 14.59
C LEU A 5 -12.50 1.42 14.91
N ASP A 6 -13.14 0.85 13.90
CA ASP A 6 -14.39 0.10 14.07
C ASP A 6 -14.12 -1.32 14.57
N LEU A 7 -13.74 -1.41 15.87
CA LEU A 7 -13.41 -2.68 16.52
C LEU A 7 -14.64 -3.54 16.84
N ASP A 8 -15.84 -2.98 16.75
CA ASP A 8 -17.09 -3.75 16.83
C ASP A 8 -17.28 -4.61 15.58
N ARG A 9 -16.93 -4.07 14.42
CA ARG A 9 -16.97 -4.79 13.13
C ARG A 9 -15.71 -5.64 12.90
N TYR A 10 -14.57 -5.18 13.37
CA TYR A 10 -13.27 -5.80 13.20
C TYR A 10 -12.55 -5.98 14.54
N PRO A 11 -12.81 -7.06 15.27
CA PRO A 11 -12.34 -7.24 16.66
C PRO A 11 -10.84 -7.55 16.75
N LEU A 12 -9.98 -6.64 16.22
CA LEU A 12 -8.53 -6.83 16.14
C LEU A 12 -7.86 -6.94 17.51
N ASP A 13 -8.47 -6.38 18.54
CA ASP A 13 -8.00 -6.38 19.94
C ASP A 13 -8.53 -7.55 20.77
N GLN A 14 -9.23 -8.51 20.15
CA GLN A 14 -9.84 -9.64 20.83
C GLN A 14 -9.26 -10.98 20.31
N PRO A 15 -7.94 -11.20 20.37
CA PRO A 15 -7.34 -12.44 19.93
C PRO A 15 -7.93 -13.59 20.77
N GLY A 16 -8.34 -14.67 20.10
CA GLY A 16 -8.99 -15.82 20.72
C GLY A 16 -10.53 -15.75 20.79
N SER A 17 -11.17 -14.61 20.41
CA SER A 17 -12.61 -14.58 20.20
C SER A 17 -13.01 -15.28 18.88
N GLU A 18 -14.24 -15.80 18.80
CA GLU A 18 -14.77 -16.40 17.57
C GLU A 18 -14.82 -15.38 16.42
N GLY A 19 -15.17 -14.12 16.72
CA GLY A 19 -15.19 -13.03 15.75
C GLY A 19 -13.81 -12.76 15.15
N TYR A 20 -12.78 -12.74 15.99
CA TYR A 20 -11.40 -12.58 15.54
C TYR A 20 -10.94 -13.75 14.65
N ALA A 21 -11.18 -15.00 15.10
CA ALA A 21 -10.79 -16.19 14.33
C ALA A 21 -11.50 -16.23 12.96
N THR A 22 -12.78 -15.89 12.90
CA THR A 22 -13.57 -15.80 11.66
C THR A 22 -13.00 -14.70 10.73
N LEU A 23 -12.60 -13.55 11.29
CA LEU A 23 -12.00 -12.45 10.53
C LEU A 23 -10.66 -12.86 9.92
N VAL A 24 -9.77 -13.47 10.70
CA VAL A 24 -8.47 -13.98 10.25
C VAL A 24 -8.65 -14.97 9.11
N GLU A 25 -9.53 -15.99 9.28
CA GLU A 25 -9.79 -17.00 8.25
C GLU A 25 -10.34 -16.38 6.94
N ARG A 26 -11.25 -15.42 7.05
CA ARG A 26 -11.76 -14.68 5.89
C ARG A 26 -10.66 -13.94 5.15
N CYS A 27 -9.78 -13.24 5.88
CA CYS A 27 -8.70 -12.46 5.28
C CYS A 27 -7.61 -13.37 4.66
N ARG A 28 -7.26 -14.50 5.30
CA ARG A 28 -6.37 -15.52 4.74
C ARG A 28 -6.90 -16.04 3.41
N ARG A 29 -8.17 -16.45 3.40
CA ARG A 29 -8.80 -16.96 2.17
C ARG A 29 -8.78 -15.93 1.05
N ALA A 30 -9.06 -14.66 1.34
CA ALA A 30 -8.98 -13.59 0.34
C ALA A 30 -7.55 -13.38 -0.16
N LEU A 31 -6.52 -13.41 0.71
CA LEU A 31 -5.11 -13.36 0.29
C LEU A 31 -4.73 -14.52 -0.63
N ASP A 32 -5.29 -15.71 -0.42
CA ASP A 32 -4.97 -16.89 -1.22
C ASP A 32 -5.71 -16.87 -2.56
N THR A 33 -6.98 -16.47 -2.57
CA THR A 33 -7.80 -16.48 -3.79
C THR A 33 -7.62 -15.24 -4.64
N ASP A 34 -7.57 -14.06 -4.02
CA ASP A 34 -7.60 -12.75 -4.70
C ASP A 34 -6.27 -11.99 -4.61
N GLY A 35 -5.31 -12.49 -3.80
CA GLY A 35 -4.03 -11.86 -3.57
C GLY A 35 -4.08 -10.62 -2.67
N LEU A 36 -5.25 -10.29 -2.13
CA LEU A 36 -5.47 -9.15 -1.25
C LEU A 36 -6.69 -9.34 -0.34
N PHE A 37 -6.77 -8.54 0.72
CA PHE A 37 -8.00 -8.34 1.47
C PHE A 37 -8.18 -6.88 1.88
N ASN A 38 -9.43 -6.50 2.15
CA ASN A 38 -9.80 -5.17 2.61
C ASN A 38 -10.56 -5.25 3.93
N LEU A 39 -10.28 -4.27 4.80
CA LEU A 39 -11.12 -3.93 5.94
C LEU A 39 -11.76 -2.57 5.67
N ASP A 40 -12.91 -2.60 4.98
CA ASP A 40 -13.63 -1.40 4.56
C ASP A 40 -14.17 -0.63 5.76
N GLY A 41 -13.82 0.65 5.87
CA GLY A 41 -14.21 1.50 7.00
C GLY A 41 -13.61 1.03 8.33
N LEU A 42 -12.43 0.38 8.31
CA LEU A 42 -11.68 0.09 9.55
C LEU A 42 -11.47 1.36 10.36
N VAL A 43 -11.05 2.45 9.71
CA VAL A 43 -11.07 3.77 10.34
C VAL A 43 -12.46 4.35 10.20
N ARG A 44 -13.06 4.75 11.34
CA ARG A 44 -14.41 5.32 11.38
C ARG A 44 -14.48 6.60 10.54
N GLU A 45 -15.52 6.74 9.74
CA GLU A 45 -15.73 7.92 8.90
C GLU A 45 -15.67 9.23 9.70
N SER A 46 -16.21 9.22 10.92
CA SER A 46 -16.27 10.40 11.79
C SER A 46 -14.92 10.99 12.20
N VAL A 47 -13.82 10.26 12.02
CA VAL A 47 -12.47 10.74 12.40
C VAL A 47 -11.56 11.01 11.18
N LEU A 48 -11.98 10.63 9.97
CA LEU A 48 -11.15 10.76 8.77
C LEU A 48 -10.75 12.21 8.48
N ASP A 49 -11.70 13.14 8.54
CA ASP A 49 -11.41 14.57 8.33
C ASP A 49 -10.41 15.10 9.36
N GLY A 50 -10.48 14.62 10.61
CA GLY A 50 -9.52 14.92 11.65
C GLY A 50 -8.12 14.40 11.33
N ILE A 51 -8.01 13.16 10.86
CA ILE A 51 -6.74 12.54 10.45
C ILE A 51 -6.12 13.33 9.27
N VAL A 52 -6.93 13.66 8.27
CA VAL A 52 -6.47 14.46 7.12
C VAL A 52 -6.02 15.84 7.58
N ALA A 53 -6.78 16.51 8.46
CA ALA A 53 -6.42 17.82 9.00
C ALA A 53 -5.11 17.82 9.81
N GLU A 54 -4.78 16.71 10.50
CA GLU A 54 -3.49 16.54 11.19
C GLU A 54 -2.31 16.49 10.21
N VAL A 55 -2.44 15.80 9.09
CA VAL A 55 -1.32 15.55 8.15
C VAL A 55 -1.22 16.61 7.06
N ALA A 56 -2.31 17.30 6.70
CA ALA A 56 -2.36 18.26 5.60
C ALA A 56 -1.33 19.42 5.70
N PRO A 57 -1.08 20.02 6.89
CA PRO A 57 -0.03 21.05 7.02
C PRO A 57 1.37 20.51 6.69
N TYR A 58 1.66 19.28 7.10
CA TYR A 58 2.95 18.65 6.83
C TYR A 58 3.09 18.27 5.36
N LEU A 59 2.04 17.74 4.74
CA LEU A 59 2.02 17.46 3.29
C LEU A 59 2.25 18.73 2.48
N ARG A 60 1.64 19.85 2.85
CA ARG A 60 1.81 21.13 2.15
C ARG A 60 3.19 21.73 2.33
N ASP A 61 3.72 21.74 3.56
CA ASP A 61 4.87 22.57 3.94
C ASP A 61 6.19 21.80 4.04
N TYR A 62 6.14 20.47 4.22
CA TYR A 62 7.30 19.63 4.53
C TYR A 62 7.41 18.33 3.75
N ALA A 63 6.44 18.01 2.89
CA ALA A 63 6.55 16.83 2.06
C ALA A 63 7.72 16.95 1.09
N PHE A 64 8.45 15.87 0.90
CA PHE A 64 9.37 15.77 -0.22
C PHE A 64 8.63 15.21 -1.44
N THR A 65 8.94 15.75 -2.61
CA THR A 65 8.40 15.23 -3.87
C THR A 65 9.24 14.04 -4.31
N HIS A 66 8.64 12.86 -4.35
CA HIS A 66 9.22 11.69 -4.97
C HIS A 66 8.80 11.67 -6.44
N SER A 67 9.76 11.91 -7.33
CA SER A 67 9.56 11.85 -8.78
C SER A 67 10.57 10.87 -9.38
N ARG A 68 10.06 9.85 -10.07
CA ARG A 68 10.91 8.82 -10.65
C ARG A 68 10.37 8.33 -11.99
N ARG A 69 11.26 8.27 -12.99
CA ARG A 69 11.01 7.53 -14.23
C ARG A 69 11.53 6.09 -14.08
N HIS A 70 10.68 5.12 -14.32
CA HIS A 70 11.00 3.70 -14.11
C HIS A 70 10.14 2.79 -14.99
N ASN A 71 10.64 1.59 -15.26
CA ASN A 71 9.79 0.49 -15.73
C ASN A 71 9.21 -0.30 -14.55
N ILE A 72 8.32 -1.23 -14.83
CA ILE A 72 7.62 -2.04 -13.81
C ILE A 72 8.55 -2.83 -12.88
N TYR A 73 9.78 -3.16 -13.33
CA TYR A 73 10.77 -3.93 -12.56
C TYR A 73 11.75 -3.05 -11.79
N PHE A 74 11.75 -1.74 -12.00
CA PHE A 74 12.77 -0.80 -11.51
C PHE A 74 14.21 -1.16 -11.93
N LEU A 75 14.35 -1.84 -13.06
CA LEU A 75 15.65 -2.25 -13.60
C LEU A 75 15.93 -1.50 -14.89
N PRO A 76 17.11 -0.82 -15.00
CA PRO A 76 17.46 -0.08 -16.21
C PRO A 76 17.73 -1.01 -17.41
N GLU A 77 18.16 -2.22 -17.15
CA GLU A 77 18.44 -3.26 -18.14
C GLU A 77 18.07 -4.63 -17.58
N VAL A 78 17.66 -5.53 -18.47
CA VAL A 78 17.37 -6.94 -18.18
C VAL A 78 18.12 -7.80 -19.16
N ASP A 79 18.94 -8.71 -18.66
CA ASP A 79 19.74 -9.62 -19.48
C ASP A 79 18.87 -10.42 -20.44
N GLY A 80 19.27 -10.44 -21.71
CA GLY A 80 18.54 -11.17 -22.75
C GLY A 80 17.29 -10.47 -23.28
N LEU A 81 16.92 -9.28 -22.76
CA LEU A 81 15.74 -8.54 -23.19
C LEU A 81 16.19 -7.22 -23.90
N PRO A 82 15.78 -6.95 -25.15
CA PRO A 82 16.10 -5.69 -25.78
C PRO A 82 15.44 -4.52 -25.06
N ARG A 83 16.12 -3.37 -24.97
CA ARG A 83 15.58 -2.16 -24.31
C ARG A 83 14.24 -1.68 -24.88
N SER A 84 13.97 -1.97 -26.14
CA SER A 84 12.70 -1.67 -26.82
C SER A 84 11.57 -2.65 -26.49
N HIS A 85 11.81 -3.66 -25.64
CA HIS A 85 10.78 -4.64 -25.30
C HIS A 85 9.65 -3.96 -24.52
N PRO A 86 8.35 -4.21 -24.86
CA PRO A 86 7.22 -3.53 -24.22
C PRO A 86 7.17 -3.71 -22.69
N ALA A 87 7.66 -4.82 -22.15
CA ALA A 87 7.77 -5.04 -20.70
C ALA A 87 8.70 -4.06 -19.99
N LEU A 88 9.57 -3.35 -20.73
CA LEU A 88 10.49 -2.33 -20.20
C LEU A 88 9.98 -0.90 -20.47
N THR A 89 8.72 -0.74 -20.85
CA THR A 89 8.10 0.60 -20.98
C THR A 89 8.26 1.37 -19.68
N GLU A 90 8.78 2.60 -19.79
CA GLU A 90 8.99 3.48 -18.65
C GLU A 90 7.82 4.41 -18.43
N PHE A 91 7.57 4.72 -17.16
CA PHE A 91 6.55 5.64 -16.68
C PHE A 91 7.14 6.66 -15.72
N ASP A 92 6.48 7.80 -15.60
CA ASP A 92 6.75 8.76 -14.54
C ASP A 92 5.79 8.49 -13.38
N THR A 93 6.35 8.36 -12.18
CA THR A 93 5.61 8.28 -10.92
C THR A 93 5.95 9.50 -10.10
N VAL A 94 4.93 10.18 -9.59
CA VAL A 94 5.08 11.37 -8.74
C VAL A 94 4.17 11.26 -7.55
N ASN A 95 4.69 11.54 -6.37
CA ASN A 95 3.93 11.72 -5.13
C ASN A 95 4.65 12.66 -4.16
N HIS A 96 3.93 13.14 -3.16
CA HIS A 96 4.41 14.02 -2.11
C HIS A 96 4.31 13.30 -0.77
N THR A 97 5.45 13.05 -0.13
CA THR A 97 5.51 12.15 1.04
C THR A 97 5.97 12.88 2.29
N VAL A 98 5.30 12.62 3.40
CA VAL A 98 5.78 12.88 4.75
C VAL A 98 6.04 11.56 5.47
N CYS A 99 7.12 11.53 6.26
CA CYS A 99 7.55 10.35 7.00
C CYS A 99 7.07 10.42 8.46
N ALA A 100 7.07 9.27 9.14
CA ALA A 100 6.60 9.14 10.51
C ALA A 100 7.29 10.06 11.52
N ASP A 101 8.58 10.37 11.33
CA ASP A 101 9.34 11.28 12.19
C ASP A 101 8.87 12.75 12.11
N GLN A 102 8.22 13.13 11.00
CA GLN A 102 7.63 14.46 10.82
C GLN A 102 6.24 14.58 11.49
N ILE A 103 5.55 13.43 11.70
CA ILE A 103 4.18 13.36 12.23
C ILE A 103 4.03 12.37 13.40
N PRO A 104 4.96 12.31 14.37
CA PRO A 104 5.04 11.22 15.35
C PRO A 104 3.81 11.10 16.25
N GLU A 105 3.11 12.20 16.51
CA GLU A 105 1.92 12.24 17.38
C GLU A 105 0.60 12.06 16.62
N SER A 106 0.66 11.86 15.29
CA SER A 106 -0.53 11.75 14.46
C SER A 106 -1.34 10.47 14.73
N MET A 107 -2.63 10.51 14.42
CA MET A 107 -3.48 9.32 14.46
C MET A 107 -2.97 8.22 13.53
N VAL A 108 -2.35 8.58 12.40
CA VAL A 108 -1.73 7.61 11.48
C VAL A 108 -0.64 6.80 12.18
N CYS A 109 0.30 7.47 12.87
CA CYS A 109 1.35 6.78 13.63
C CYS A 109 0.78 5.95 14.78
N ARG A 110 -0.24 6.45 15.48
CA ARG A 110 -0.92 5.71 16.55
C ARG A 110 -1.61 4.44 16.06
N ILE A 111 -2.21 4.46 14.85
CA ILE A 111 -2.79 3.26 14.21
C ILE A 111 -1.68 2.28 13.85
N TYR A 112 -0.62 2.76 13.19
CA TYR A 112 0.50 1.95 12.75
C TYR A 112 1.21 1.24 13.91
N GLU A 113 1.44 1.95 15.02
CA GLU A 113 2.15 1.45 16.21
C GLU A 113 1.27 0.60 17.13
N TRP A 114 -0.01 0.51 16.86
CA TRP A 114 -0.94 -0.22 17.72
C TRP A 114 -0.70 -1.74 17.64
N PRO A 115 -0.24 -2.40 18.74
CA PRO A 115 0.21 -3.78 18.68
C PRO A 115 -0.84 -4.79 18.15
N PRO A 116 -2.16 -4.66 18.45
CA PRO A 116 -3.13 -5.58 17.91
C PRO A 116 -3.25 -5.55 16.38
N LEU A 117 -2.94 -4.43 15.70
CA LEU A 117 -2.91 -4.40 14.24
C LEU A 117 -1.77 -5.26 13.69
N ALA A 118 -0.55 -5.12 14.24
CA ALA A 118 0.59 -5.94 13.83
C ALA A 118 0.35 -7.43 14.13
N ALA A 119 -0.26 -7.76 15.28
CA ALA A 119 -0.60 -9.13 15.64
C ALA A 119 -1.65 -9.73 14.69
N PHE A 120 -2.70 -9.00 14.36
CA PHE A 120 -3.70 -9.42 13.39
C PHE A 120 -3.10 -9.67 12.00
N LEU A 121 -2.26 -8.75 11.53
CA LEU A 121 -1.56 -8.91 10.24
C LEU A 121 -0.64 -10.14 10.26
N ALA A 122 0.08 -10.40 11.37
CA ALA A 122 0.90 -11.59 11.54
C ALA A 122 0.05 -12.86 11.42
N ASP A 123 -1.07 -12.92 12.13
CA ASP A 123 -1.99 -14.06 12.08
C ASP A 123 -2.52 -14.28 10.65
N VAL A 124 -2.95 -13.22 9.96
CA VAL A 124 -3.48 -13.34 8.59
C VAL A 124 -2.39 -13.77 7.61
N MET A 125 -1.17 -13.24 7.72
CA MET A 125 -0.03 -13.55 6.83
C MET A 125 0.69 -14.85 7.22
N GLU A 126 0.20 -15.56 8.26
CA GLU A 126 0.80 -16.79 8.80
C GLU A 126 2.28 -16.59 9.22
N LYS A 127 2.58 -15.43 9.78
CA LYS A 127 3.90 -15.06 10.30
C LYS A 127 3.93 -15.26 11.82
N PRO A 128 5.05 -15.70 12.41
CA PRO A 128 5.14 -15.86 13.87
C PRO A 128 4.90 -14.55 14.63
N VAL A 129 5.39 -13.45 14.07
CA VAL A 129 5.30 -12.10 14.62
C VAL A 129 5.57 -11.09 13.53
N LEU A 130 5.00 -9.89 13.66
CA LEU A 130 5.36 -8.71 12.86
C LEU A 130 5.73 -7.56 13.79
N TYR A 131 6.83 -6.90 13.46
CA TYR A 131 7.33 -5.71 14.13
C TYR A 131 7.17 -4.49 13.22
N THR A 132 6.92 -3.34 13.82
CA THR A 132 7.04 -2.06 13.12
C THR A 132 8.49 -1.84 12.68
N MET A 133 8.68 -1.29 11.47
CA MET A 133 10.02 -0.93 10.98
C MET A 133 10.66 0.10 11.91
N ALA A 134 11.96 -0.05 12.20
CA ALA A 134 12.68 0.87 13.07
C ALA A 134 13.12 2.16 12.35
N ASP A 135 13.21 2.15 11.01
CA ASP A 135 13.62 3.32 10.23
C ASP A 135 12.55 4.41 10.25
N PRO A 136 12.85 5.60 10.81
CA PRO A 136 11.88 6.69 10.93
C PRO A 136 11.43 7.22 9.56
N LEU A 137 12.23 7.07 8.51
CA LEU A 137 11.91 7.54 7.16
C LEU A 137 10.98 6.61 6.38
N ALA A 138 10.87 5.33 6.80
CA ALA A 138 10.17 4.32 6.02
C ALA A 138 9.13 3.51 6.80
N ARG A 139 9.07 3.68 8.14
CA ARG A 139 8.17 2.89 9.01
C ARG A 139 6.69 3.13 8.73
N ALA A 140 6.30 4.38 8.56
CA ALA A 140 4.99 4.79 8.09
C ALA A 140 5.14 6.07 7.27
N ASN A 141 4.55 6.10 6.09
CA ASN A 141 4.59 7.23 5.19
C ASN A 141 3.18 7.65 4.82
N VAL A 142 2.91 8.96 4.80
CA VAL A 142 1.67 9.51 4.24
C VAL A 142 2.01 10.16 2.92
N MET A 143 1.35 9.71 1.86
CA MET A 143 1.58 10.15 0.50
C MET A 143 0.36 10.87 -0.03
N ALA A 144 0.57 12.04 -0.64
CA ALA A 144 -0.43 12.76 -1.42
C ALA A 144 -0.13 12.64 -2.91
N TYR A 145 -1.18 12.54 -3.71
CA TYR A 145 -1.15 12.60 -5.17
C TYR A 145 -2.09 13.72 -5.60
N HIS A 146 -1.55 14.68 -6.36
CA HIS A 146 -2.28 15.80 -6.93
C HIS A 146 -2.88 15.47 -8.29
N ASP A 147 -3.63 16.41 -8.88
CA ASP A 147 -4.19 16.27 -10.23
C ASP A 147 -3.13 15.85 -11.25
N GLY A 148 -3.42 14.82 -12.04
CA GLY A 148 -2.54 14.22 -13.03
C GLY A 148 -1.45 13.29 -12.49
N GLU A 149 -1.20 13.25 -11.17
CA GLU A 149 -0.20 12.37 -10.58
C GLU A 149 -0.69 10.94 -10.41
N ALA A 150 0.24 9.98 -10.49
CA ALA A 150 -0.03 8.55 -10.45
C ALA A 150 1.09 7.78 -9.78
N LEU A 151 0.76 6.60 -9.27
CA LEU A 151 1.74 5.56 -8.98
C LEU A 151 1.61 4.49 -10.06
N ASN A 152 2.49 4.56 -11.08
CA ASN A 152 2.38 3.68 -12.24
C ASN A 152 2.72 2.22 -11.93
N TRP A 153 2.48 1.35 -12.93
CA TRP A 153 2.65 -0.09 -12.79
C TRP A 153 4.01 -0.47 -12.21
N HIS A 154 3.98 -1.25 -11.12
CA HIS A 154 5.17 -1.74 -10.46
C HIS A 154 4.87 -3.03 -9.67
N PHE A 155 5.94 -3.65 -9.20
CA PHE A 155 5.94 -4.70 -8.19
C PHE A 155 6.65 -4.18 -6.95
N ASP A 156 6.17 -4.57 -5.78
CA ASP A 156 6.83 -4.22 -4.53
C ASP A 156 8.05 -5.12 -4.26
N ARG A 157 8.90 -4.66 -3.34
CA ARG A 157 10.00 -5.46 -2.81
C ARG A 157 9.53 -6.42 -1.73
N SER A 158 8.60 -5.96 -0.89
CA SER A 158 8.02 -6.72 0.22
C SER A 158 7.00 -7.73 -0.29
N GLU A 159 6.91 -8.86 0.42
CA GLU A 159 5.90 -9.89 0.14
C GLU A 159 4.48 -9.34 0.26
N PHE A 160 4.23 -8.57 1.32
CA PHE A 160 2.95 -7.92 1.60
C PHE A 160 3.13 -6.41 1.70
N THR A 161 2.13 -5.68 1.23
CA THR A 161 2.03 -4.24 1.36
C THR A 161 0.74 -3.89 2.09
N THR A 162 0.85 -3.02 3.08
CA THR A 162 -0.28 -2.56 3.89
C THR A 162 -0.49 -1.07 3.67
N THR A 163 -1.69 -0.70 3.22
CA THR A 163 -2.06 0.70 2.96
C THR A 163 -3.38 1.07 3.63
N LEU A 164 -3.53 2.33 4.00
CA LEU A 164 -4.76 2.89 4.57
C LEU A 164 -5.13 4.13 3.77
N LEU A 165 -6.24 4.09 3.04
CA LEU A 165 -6.74 5.25 2.30
C LEU A 165 -7.37 6.24 3.28
N LEU A 166 -6.84 7.47 3.32
CA LEU A 166 -7.30 8.54 4.20
C LEU A 166 -8.27 9.48 3.48
N GLN A 167 -7.99 9.80 2.22
CA GLN A 167 -8.81 10.66 1.38
C GLN A 167 -8.83 10.15 -0.05
N ALA A 168 -10.02 10.05 -0.63
CA ALA A 168 -10.19 9.78 -2.06
C ALA A 168 -10.18 11.10 -2.84
N PRO A 169 -9.67 11.12 -4.10
CA PRO A 169 -9.77 12.25 -4.99
C PRO A 169 -11.21 12.45 -5.50
N ASP A 170 -11.44 13.50 -6.29
CA ASP A 170 -12.74 13.74 -6.94
C ASP A 170 -13.03 12.68 -8.01
N ALA A 171 -11.99 12.26 -8.76
CA ALA A 171 -12.06 11.18 -9.73
C ALA A 171 -10.66 10.56 -9.94
N GLY A 172 -10.58 9.43 -10.62
CA GLY A 172 -9.32 8.70 -10.79
C GLY A 172 -8.75 8.20 -9.46
N GLY A 173 -7.44 8.03 -9.39
CA GLY A 173 -6.78 7.52 -8.20
C GLY A 173 -7.17 6.09 -7.82
N ASP A 174 -7.66 5.32 -8.79
CA ASP A 174 -8.13 3.95 -8.58
C ASP A 174 -6.96 2.99 -8.40
N PHE A 175 -7.08 2.09 -7.45
CA PHE A 175 -6.16 0.97 -7.31
C PHE A 175 -6.47 -0.10 -8.34
N GLN A 176 -5.51 -0.37 -9.23
CA GLN A 176 -5.59 -1.45 -10.21
C GLN A 176 -4.51 -2.48 -9.96
N TYR A 177 -4.86 -3.75 -10.10
CA TYR A 177 -3.90 -4.84 -9.88
C TYR A 177 -4.10 -6.01 -10.83
N ARG A 178 -3.03 -6.77 -11.03
CA ARG A 178 -2.98 -8.04 -11.75
C ARG A 178 -2.24 -9.07 -10.90
N GLN A 179 -3.02 -9.88 -10.19
CA GLN A 179 -2.52 -10.91 -9.27
C GLN A 179 -1.65 -11.94 -9.99
N GLY A 180 -0.56 -12.33 -9.34
CA GLY A 180 0.28 -13.45 -9.76
C GLY A 180 0.82 -13.30 -11.19
N LEU A 181 1.09 -12.05 -11.63
CA LEU A 181 1.58 -11.80 -12.97
C LEU A 181 3.00 -12.36 -13.18
N ARG A 182 3.80 -12.37 -12.13
CA ARG A 182 5.14 -12.99 -12.09
C ARG A 182 5.27 -13.94 -10.90
N SER A 183 6.33 -14.72 -10.88
CA SER A 183 6.76 -15.52 -9.72
C SER A 183 8.23 -15.26 -9.41
N ASP A 184 8.73 -15.83 -8.32
CA ASP A 184 10.15 -15.71 -7.95
C ASP A 184 11.09 -16.38 -8.98
N SER A 185 10.58 -17.34 -9.76
CA SER A 185 11.35 -18.07 -10.78
C SER A 185 11.05 -17.64 -12.23
N ASP A 186 9.99 -16.84 -12.44
CA ASP A 186 9.57 -16.39 -13.78
C ASP A 186 9.13 -14.92 -13.75
N PRO A 187 9.91 -14.01 -14.33
CA PRO A 187 9.55 -12.59 -14.46
C PRO A 187 8.40 -12.34 -15.44
N ASN A 188 8.02 -13.31 -16.28
CA ASN A 188 6.89 -13.28 -17.21
C ASN A 188 6.86 -12.03 -18.09
N TYR A 189 7.93 -11.77 -18.84
CA TYR A 189 8.07 -10.57 -19.67
C TYR A 189 6.96 -10.42 -20.71
N ASP A 190 6.48 -11.52 -21.31
CA ASP A 190 5.39 -11.49 -22.28
C ASP A 190 4.06 -11.11 -21.62
N GLY A 191 3.78 -11.66 -20.45
CA GLY A 191 2.61 -11.29 -19.66
C GLY A 191 2.63 -9.83 -19.24
N VAL A 192 3.79 -9.33 -18.80
CA VAL A 192 3.98 -7.91 -18.47
C VAL A 192 3.82 -7.02 -19.70
N ALA A 193 4.36 -7.41 -20.86
CA ALA A 193 4.14 -6.67 -22.11
C ALA A 193 2.64 -6.56 -22.43
N ASN A 194 1.88 -7.66 -22.32
CA ASN A 194 0.43 -7.65 -22.52
C ASN A 194 -0.30 -6.71 -21.53
N LEU A 195 0.12 -6.70 -20.26
CA LEU A 195 -0.41 -5.78 -19.25
C LEU A 195 -0.19 -4.32 -19.67
N LEU A 196 1.07 -3.96 -19.98
CA LEU A 196 1.47 -2.58 -20.27
C LEU A 196 0.89 -2.04 -21.57
N GLU A 197 0.61 -2.93 -22.53
CA GLU A 197 -0.07 -2.60 -23.79
C GLU A 197 -1.61 -2.64 -23.68
N GLY A 198 -2.16 -2.87 -22.48
CA GLY A 198 -3.60 -2.87 -22.23
C GLY A 198 -4.34 -4.10 -22.79
N ARG A 199 -3.64 -5.17 -23.10
CA ARG A 199 -4.24 -6.40 -23.62
C ARG A 199 -4.60 -7.43 -22.54
N ASP A 200 -4.06 -7.31 -21.33
CA ASP A 200 -4.39 -8.19 -20.21
C ASP A 200 -5.77 -7.85 -19.65
N ARG A 201 -6.73 -8.75 -19.86
CA ARG A 201 -8.12 -8.60 -19.40
C ARG A 201 -8.33 -9.01 -17.94
N ALA A 202 -7.32 -9.56 -17.29
CA ALA A 202 -7.38 -9.98 -15.89
C ALA A 202 -6.96 -8.85 -14.91
N VAL A 203 -6.77 -7.63 -15.41
CA VAL A 203 -6.62 -6.43 -14.56
C VAL A 203 -7.92 -6.17 -13.85
N THR A 204 -7.83 -6.04 -12.53
CA THR A 204 -8.97 -5.69 -11.66
C THR A 204 -8.80 -4.27 -11.14
N THR A 205 -9.87 -3.49 -11.18
CA THR A 205 -9.96 -2.19 -10.51
C THR A 205 -10.68 -2.40 -9.19
N LEU A 206 -10.05 -1.99 -8.10
CA LEU A 206 -10.59 -2.09 -6.75
C LEU A 206 -11.06 -0.70 -6.28
N PRO A 207 -12.36 -0.48 -6.13
CA PRO A 207 -12.84 0.75 -5.53
C PRO A 207 -12.55 0.75 -4.04
N LEU A 208 -11.68 1.67 -3.60
CA LEU A 208 -11.36 1.85 -2.18
C LEU A 208 -12.06 3.10 -1.65
N ALA A 209 -12.80 2.96 -0.56
CA ALA A 209 -13.34 4.09 0.18
C ALA A 209 -12.34 4.58 1.24
N PRO A 210 -12.35 5.88 1.61
CA PRO A 210 -11.59 6.36 2.75
C PRO A 210 -11.87 5.55 4.02
N GLY A 211 -10.84 5.33 4.85
CA GLY A 211 -10.92 4.47 6.04
C GLY A 211 -10.66 2.98 5.77
N THR A 212 -10.47 2.58 4.51
CA THR A 212 -10.18 1.18 4.16
C THR A 212 -8.71 0.84 4.36
N LEU A 213 -8.44 -0.18 5.16
CA LEU A 213 -7.14 -0.86 5.18
C LEU A 213 -7.11 -1.87 4.05
N ASN A 214 -6.15 -1.73 3.14
CA ASN A 214 -5.90 -2.66 2.03
C ASN A 214 -4.56 -3.35 2.23
N VAL A 215 -4.56 -4.69 2.18
CA VAL A 215 -3.36 -5.53 2.32
C VAL A 215 -3.29 -6.46 1.13
N PHE A 216 -2.14 -6.49 0.45
CA PHE A 216 -1.97 -7.27 -0.77
C PHE A 216 -0.57 -7.87 -0.93
N LYS A 217 -0.48 -8.97 -1.69
CA LYS A 217 0.79 -9.65 -2.03
C LYS A 217 1.53 -8.87 -3.13
N GLY A 218 2.20 -7.77 -2.76
CA GLY A 218 2.77 -6.79 -3.72
C GLY A 218 3.93 -7.32 -4.55
N LYS A 219 4.72 -8.28 -4.03
CA LYS A 219 5.92 -8.79 -4.69
C LYS A 219 5.67 -9.39 -6.08
N ASN A 220 4.58 -10.14 -6.24
CA ASN A 220 4.24 -10.87 -7.47
C ASN A 220 2.94 -10.40 -8.13
N THR A 221 2.32 -9.38 -7.58
CA THR A 221 1.12 -8.72 -8.10
C THR A 221 1.52 -7.39 -8.70
N ALA A 222 1.41 -7.25 -10.03
CA ALA A 222 1.56 -5.94 -10.65
C ALA A 222 0.40 -5.04 -10.19
N HIS A 223 0.71 -3.83 -9.76
CA HIS A 223 -0.32 -2.89 -9.33
C HIS A 223 0.04 -1.45 -9.67
N ARG A 224 -0.97 -0.60 -9.68
CA ARG A 224 -0.83 0.84 -9.89
C ARG A 224 -1.95 1.61 -9.21
N VAL A 225 -1.76 2.91 -9.07
CA VAL A 225 -2.82 3.90 -8.86
C VAL A 225 -2.95 4.69 -10.15
N THR A 226 -4.16 4.79 -10.69
CA THR A 226 -4.43 5.58 -11.89
C THR A 226 -4.21 7.06 -11.61
N PRO A 227 -4.02 7.92 -12.64
CA PRO A 227 -3.94 9.36 -12.42
C PRO A 227 -5.11 9.89 -11.59
N VAL A 228 -4.78 10.78 -10.66
CA VAL A 228 -5.75 11.56 -9.89
C VAL A 228 -6.37 12.61 -10.80
N GLU A 229 -7.65 12.89 -10.66
CA GLU A 229 -8.38 13.90 -11.41
C GLU A 229 -9.15 14.81 -10.46
N GLY A 230 -9.00 16.13 -10.64
CA GLY A 230 -9.71 17.16 -9.87
C GLY A 230 -8.84 17.86 -8.82
N ASP A 231 -9.49 18.71 -8.02
CA ASP A 231 -8.80 19.58 -7.06
C ASP A 231 -8.53 18.89 -5.70
N ARG A 232 -9.14 17.75 -5.47
CA ARG A 232 -9.00 16.99 -4.21
C ARG A 232 -7.90 15.95 -4.32
N ASP A 233 -6.87 16.07 -3.50
CA ASP A 233 -5.76 15.13 -3.44
C ASP A 233 -6.21 13.74 -3.00
N ARG A 234 -5.56 12.71 -3.54
CA ARG A 234 -5.59 11.37 -2.98
C ARG A 234 -4.55 11.25 -1.87
N ILE A 235 -4.98 10.95 -0.64
CA ILE A 235 -4.08 10.80 0.50
C ILE A 235 -4.14 9.38 1.05
N ILE A 236 -2.98 8.72 1.15
CA ILE A 236 -2.85 7.34 1.60
C ILE A 236 -1.69 7.20 2.59
N ALA A 237 -1.88 6.40 3.62
CA ALA A 237 -0.79 5.95 4.48
C ALA A 237 -0.29 4.57 4.02
N VAL A 238 1.03 4.36 4.09
CA VAL A 238 1.71 3.08 3.81
C VAL A 238 2.43 2.64 5.07
N PHE A 239 2.22 1.41 5.51
CA PHE A 239 2.74 0.84 6.74
C PHE A 239 3.72 -0.29 6.44
N SER A 240 4.91 -0.21 7.02
CA SER A 240 5.97 -1.20 6.84
C SER A 240 6.13 -2.06 8.09
N TYR A 241 5.87 -3.37 7.95
CA TYR A 241 6.03 -4.36 9.00
C TYR A 241 7.03 -5.45 8.55
N TYR A 242 7.78 -5.99 9.49
CA TYR A 242 8.81 -7.00 9.24
C TYR A 242 8.78 -8.12 10.27
N GLU A 243 9.24 -9.32 9.90
CA GLU A 243 9.36 -10.47 10.79
C GLU A 243 10.51 -10.31 11.81
N ASP A 244 11.50 -9.46 11.47
CA ASP A 244 12.63 -9.14 12.35
C ASP A 244 12.45 -7.77 13.00
N ALA A 245 12.81 -7.67 14.29
CA ALA A 245 12.84 -6.40 15.01
C ALA A 245 14.05 -5.56 14.59
N GLY A 246 13.88 -4.23 14.57
CA GLY A 246 14.99 -3.31 14.33
C GLY A 246 15.40 -3.17 12.87
N VAL A 247 14.58 -3.61 11.92
CA VAL A 247 14.84 -3.42 10.48
C VAL A 247 14.90 -1.94 10.13
N MET A 248 15.94 -1.54 9.42
CA MET A 248 16.17 -0.20 8.90
C MET A 248 16.59 -0.29 7.43
N PHE A 249 16.38 0.77 6.67
CA PHE A 249 16.96 0.89 5.33
C PHE A 249 18.49 0.88 5.40
N SER A 250 19.10 0.20 4.45
CA SER A 250 20.53 0.35 4.17
C SER A 250 20.85 1.73 3.62
N GLU A 251 22.13 2.11 3.61
CA GLU A 251 22.58 3.37 2.99
C GLU A 251 22.21 3.48 1.50
N ALA A 252 22.15 2.35 0.80
CA ALA A 252 21.78 2.32 -0.63
C ALA A 252 20.26 2.48 -0.88
N GLU A 253 19.43 2.27 0.14
CA GLU A 253 17.96 2.40 0.06
C GLU A 253 17.48 3.78 0.51
N ARG A 254 18.31 4.53 1.20
CA ARG A 254 18.12 5.95 1.59
C ARG A 254 18.57 6.89 0.48
#